data_93f85a489a715c89d223fc54f580afbb
#
_entry.id   93f85a489a715c89d223fc54f580afbb
#
_cell.length_a   1.000
_cell.length_b   1.000
_cell.length_c   1.000
_cell.angle_alpha   90.00
_cell.angle_beta   90.00
_cell.angle_gamma   90.00
#
_symmetry.space_group_name_H-M   'P 1'
#
loop_
_entity.id
_entity.type
_entity.pdbx_description
1 polymer ?
#
loop_
_entity_poly.entity_id
_entity_poly.type
_entity_poly.pdbx_seq_one_letter_code
_entity_poly.pdbx_strand_id
1 'polypeptide(L)'
;MSSPAVGEDWSLRPYRPGDERQLVELFGRVFGRPLPLETWVWKLKGQRTPVENVWVVVAAADGRVIGQYAGIPVRVRLGGSECWAMQSVDTMVSPDFRRRGILTALGKATYESWADGGVSAVFGVPNQNWGTRTDALGLQPLFPLGWERIPLRVGLALVRSQRLPRALTVPLAPLADALARVWRAAARFPGGRMRGVRVEAIACAGAEIDELWDRAGAPYGNAVVRDAAWVNWRYLQAPGFPYKVLLARVAGEPAGYVA
;
A
#
# COMPACT_ATOMS: atom_id res chain seq x y z
N MET A 1 -21.53 -7.42 -20.77
CA MET A 1 -20.42 -8.34 -20.41
C MET A 1 -19.53 -8.45 -21.63
N SER A 2 -18.42 -7.70 -21.68
CA SER A 2 -17.46 -7.78 -22.78
C SER A 2 -16.78 -9.16 -22.74
N SER A 3 -16.65 -9.82 -23.90
CA SER A 3 -15.90 -11.09 -24.01
C SER A 3 -14.47 -10.86 -23.49
N PRO A 4 -13.92 -11.80 -22.73
CA PRO A 4 -12.54 -11.68 -22.26
C PRO A 4 -11.59 -11.55 -23.45
N ALA A 5 -10.70 -10.56 -23.41
CA ALA A 5 -9.68 -10.40 -24.44
C ALA A 5 -8.80 -11.66 -24.47
N VAL A 6 -8.73 -12.28 -25.63
CA VAL A 6 -8.00 -13.54 -25.85
C VAL A 6 -6.90 -13.24 -26.86
N GLY A 7 -5.65 -13.50 -26.48
CA GLY A 7 -4.54 -13.61 -27.41
C GLY A 7 -4.42 -15.07 -27.90
N GLU A 8 -3.66 -15.31 -28.95
CA GLU A 8 -3.43 -16.69 -29.45
C GLU A 8 -2.89 -17.62 -28.35
N ASP A 9 -2.04 -17.11 -27.44
CA ASP A 9 -1.32 -17.89 -26.43
C ASP A 9 -1.79 -17.68 -24.99
N TRP A 10 -2.80 -16.83 -24.74
CA TRP A 10 -3.23 -16.48 -23.39
C TRP A 10 -4.67 -15.98 -23.34
N SER A 11 -5.28 -16.04 -22.14
CA SER A 11 -6.61 -15.50 -21.88
C SER A 11 -6.65 -14.75 -20.54
N LEU A 12 -7.64 -13.84 -20.42
CA LEU A 12 -7.90 -13.08 -19.20
C LEU A 12 -9.10 -13.66 -18.46
N ARG A 13 -9.05 -13.68 -17.15
CA ARG A 13 -10.19 -13.99 -16.30
C ARG A 13 -10.08 -13.35 -14.93
N PRO A 14 -11.20 -13.20 -14.21
CA PRO A 14 -11.16 -12.92 -12.78
C PRO A 14 -10.38 -14.00 -12.03
N TYR A 15 -9.82 -13.64 -10.88
CA TYR A 15 -9.22 -14.55 -9.92
C TYR A 15 -10.22 -15.66 -9.52
N ARG A 16 -9.68 -16.84 -9.23
CA ARG A 16 -10.42 -17.98 -8.65
C ARG A 16 -9.67 -18.49 -7.41
N PRO A 17 -10.37 -18.94 -6.37
CA PRO A 17 -9.73 -19.61 -5.23
C PRO A 17 -8.81 -20.75 -5.74
N GLY A 18 -7.58 -20.76 -5.24
CA GLY A 18 -6.51 -21.68 -5.69
C GLY A 18 -5.43 -21.02 -6.55
N ASP A 19 -5.70 -19.87 -7.15
CA ASP A 19 -4.69 -19.12 -7.93
C ASP A 19 -3.56 -18.54 -7.05
N GLU A 20 -3.80 -18.35 -5.75
CA GLU A 20 -2.92 -17.61 -4.83
C GLU A 20 -1.50 -18.17 -4.81
N ARG A 21 -1.35 -19.49 -4.84
CA ARG A 21 -0.03 -20.15 -4.81
C ARG A 21 0.78 -19.79 -6.05
N GLN A 22 0.15 -19.86 -7.23
CA GLN A 22 0.81 -19.47 -8.47
C GLN A 22 1.12 -17.96 -8.50
N LEU A 23 0.25 -17.14 -7.91
CA LEU A 23 0.42 -15.69 -7.85
C LEU A 23 1.57 -15.26 -6.94
N VAL A 24 1.77 -15.88 -5.77
CA VAL A 24 2.92 -15.59 -4.92
C VAL A 24 4.24 -16.10 -5.51
N GLU A 25 4.22 -17.22 -6.23
CA GLU A 25 5.37 -17.71 -6.98
C GLU A 25 5.74 -16.76 -8.13
N LEU A 26 4.73 -16.31 -8.89
CA LEU A 26 4.92 -15.31 -9.95
C LEU A 26 5.48 -14.01 -9.39
N PHE A 27 4.97 -13.56 -8.23
CA PHE A 27 5.48 -12.39 -7.53
C PHE A 27 6.98 -12.52 -7.23
N GLY A 28 7.40 -13.65 -6.68
CA GLY A 28 8.82 -13.95 -6.40
C GLY A 28 9.70 -13.84 -7.65
N ARG A 29 9.24 -14.41 -8.78
CA ARG A 29 9.96 -14.36 -10.06
C ARG A 29 10.03 -12.94 -10.64
N VAL A 30 8.97 -12.15 -10.51
CA VAL A 30 8.90 -10.82 -11.12
C VAL A 30 9.61 -9.76 -10.29
N PHE A 31 9.47 -9.81 -8.96
CA PHE A 31 9.99 -8.78 -8.05
C PHE A 31 11.28 -9.17 -7.32
N GLY A 32 11.77 -10.42 -7.49
CA GLY A 32 13.02 -10.89 -6.90
C GLY A 32 12.99 -11.04 -5.38
N ARG A 33 11.80 -11.08 -4.77
CA ARG A 33 11.61 -11.26 -3.33
C ARG A 33 10.37 -12.09 -3.04
N PRO A 34 10.37 -12.89 -1.97
CA PRO A 34 9.19 -13.67 -1.61
C PRO A 34 8.03 -12.78 -1.15
N LEU A 35 6.82 -13.26 -1.39
CA LEU A 35 5.59 -12.74 -0.81
C LEU A 35 4.91 -13.88 -0.06
N PRO A 36 4.79 -13.82 1.28
CA PRO A 36 4.05 -14.82 2.03
C PRO A 36 2.60 -14.90 1.58
N LEU A 37 2.05 -16.11 1.48
CA LEU A 37 0.68 -16.33 1.04
C LEU A 37 -0.33 -15.59 1.92
N GLU A 38 -0.13 -15.62 3.24
CA GLU A 38 -0.96 -14.89 4.21
C GLU A 38 -0.97 -13.38 3.96
N THR A 39 0.19 -12.82 3.55
CA THR A 39 0.30 -11.39 3.21
C THR A 39 -0.45 -11.06 1.92
N TRP A 40 -0.40 -11.94 0.92
CA TRP A 40 -1.16 -11.78 -0.31
C TRP A 40 -2.67 -11.83 -0.03
N VAL A 41 -3.12 -12.83 0.73
CA VAL A 41 -4.53 -12.99 1.12
C VAL A 41 -5.01 -11.80 1.93
N TRP A 42 -4.29 -11.41 2.99
CA TRP A 42 -4.63 -10.23 3.78
C TRP A 42 -4.76 -8.98 2.92
N LYS A 43 -3.79 -8.73 2.05
CA LYS A 43 -3.73 -7.51 1.24
C LYS A 43 -4.85 -7.44 0.21
N LEU A 44 -5.18 -8.54 -0.45
CA LEU A 44 -6.07 -8.55 -1.60
C LEU A 44 -7.44 -9.16 -1.34
N LYS A 45 -7.57 -9.99 -0.31
CA LYS A 45 -8.84 -10.68 0.04
C LYS A 45 -9.30 -10.40 1.48
N GLY A 46 -8.50 -9.68 2.26
CA GLY A 46 -8.83 -9.35 3.65
C GLY A 46 -9.81 -8.18 3.81
N GLN A 47 -10.23 -7.54 2.73
CA GLN A 47 -11.17 -6.43 2.73
C GLN A 47 -12.45 -6.79 1.96
N ARG A 48 -13.55 -6.15 2.35
CA ARG A 48 -14.76 -6.16 1.51
C ARG A 48 -14.48 -5.41 0.22
N THR A 49 -14.99 -5.92 -0.87
CA THR A 49 -14.85 -5.32 -2.20
C THR A 49 -16.20 -5.33 -2.90
N PRO A 50 -16.57 -4.28 -3.64
CA PRO A 50 -17.80 -4.25 -4.43
C PRO A 50 -17.72 -5.20 -5.65
N VAL A 51 -16.50 -5.49 -6.11
CA VAL A 51 -16.22 -6.30 -7.31
C VAL A 51 -15.01 -7.18 -7.11
N GLU A 52 -14.76 -8.12 -8.04
CA GLU A 52 -13.51 -8.87 -8.05
C GLU A 52 -12.32 -7.92 -8.29
N ASN A 53 -11.44 -7.84 -7.32
CA ASN A 53 -10.33 -6.89 -7.28
C ASN A 53 -9.02 -7.44 -7.85
N VAL A 54 -8.98 -8.71 -8.27
CA VAL A 54 -7.81 -9.36 -8.86
C VAL A 54 -8.19 -10.01 -10.18
N TRP A 55 -7.50 -9.63 -11.24
CA TRP A 55 -7.60 -10.24 -12.54
C TRP A 55 -6.30 -10.95 -12.90
N VAL A 56 -6.41 -12.06 -13.56
CA VAL A 56 -5.28 -12.90 -13.93
C VAL A 56 -5.23 -13.16 -15.44
N VAL A 57 -4.02 -13.41 -15.92
CA VAL A 57 -3.75 -13.92 -17.24
C VAL A 57 -3.30 -15.37 -17.11
N VAL A 58 -3.88 -16.25 -17.89
CA VAL A 58 -3.48 -17.65 -17.96
C VAL A 58 -2.94 -18.00 -19.33
N ALA A 59 -1.88 -18.79 -19.36
CA ALA A 59 -1.32 -19.31 -20.60
C ALA A 59 -2.27 -20.36 -21.21
N ALA A 60 -2.48 -20.31 -22.52
CA ALA A 60 -3.36 -21.26 -23.23
C ALA A 60 -2.81 -22.69 -23.23
N ALA A 61 -1.49 -22.83 -23.22
CA ALA A 61 -0.82 -24.13 -23.34
C ALA A 61 -1.01 -25.04 -22.12
N ASP A 62 -1.00 -24.48 -20.90
CA ASP A 62 -0.97 -25.26 -19.66
C ASP A 62 -1.88 -24.70 -18.55
N GLY A 63 -2.61 -23.62 -18.82
CA GLY A 63 -3.49 -22.98 -17.83
C GLY A 63 -2.74 -22.26 -16.70
N ARG A 64 -1.43 -22.14 -16.77
CA ARG A 64 -0.59 -21.51 -15.76
C ARG A 64 -0.86 -20.01 -15.67
N VAL A 65 -0.90 -19.47 -14.45
CA VAL A 65 -1.01 -18.03 -14.22
C VAL A 65 0.30 -17.33 -14.60
N ILE A 66 0.21 -16.41 -15.56
CA ILE A 66 1.35 -15.68 -16.13
C ILE A 66 1.28 -14.17 -15.92
N GLY A 67 0.19 -13.67 -15.35
CA GLY A 67 0.03 -12.24 -15.03
C GLY A 67 -1.05 -11.97 -14.00
N GLN A 68 -0.92 -10.82 -13.34
CA GLN A 68 -1.88 -10.29 -12.37
C GLN A 68 -2.02 -8.78 -12.56
N TYR A 69 -3.26 -8.30 -12.48
CA TYR A 69 -3.60 -6.93 -12.14
C TYR A 69 -4.46 -6.95 -10.89
N ALA A 70 -4.05 -6.23 -9.85
CA ALA A 70 -4.75 -6.25 -8.58
C ALA A 70 -4.96 -4.84 -8.02
N GLY A 71 -6.07 -4.65 -7.33
CA GLY A 71 -6.38 -3.44 -6.59
C GLY A 71 -6.71 -3.76 -5.13
N ILE A 72 -6.23 -2.95 -4.21
CA ILE A 72 -6.74 -2.93 -2.85
C ILE A 72 -8.01 -2.08 -2.86
N PRO A 73 -9.17 -2.62 -2.48
CA PRO A 73 -10.38 -1.84 -2.36
C PRO A 73 -10.26 -0.87 -1.18
N VAL A 74 -10.54 0.40 -1.43
CA VAL A 74 -10.52 1.43 -0.40
C VAL A 74 -11.76 2.29 -0.50
N ARG A 75 -12.36 2.61 0.64
CA ARG A 75 -13.37 3.65 0.69
C ARG A 75 -12.68 5.00 0.64
N VAL A 76 -13.16 5.85 -0.22
CA VAL A 76 -12.64 7.21 -0.38
C VAL A 76 -13.78 8.21 -0.34
N ARG A 77 -13.49 9.40 0.14
CA ARG A 77 -14.35 10.56 -0.05
C ARG A 77 -13.84 11.30 -1.27
N LEU A 78 -14.70 11.54 -2.25
CA LEU A 78 -14.43 12.33 -3.46
C LEU A 78 -15.52 13.38 -3.61
N GLY A 79 -15.14 14.65 -3.64
CA GLY A 79 -16.10 15.75 -3.70
C GLY A 79 -17.10 15.76 -2.54
N GLY A 80 -16.70 15.28 -1.37
CA GLY A 80 -17.56 15.19 -0.18
C GLY A 80 -18.40 13.91 -0.08
N SER A 81 -18.51 13.11 -1.12
CA SER A 81 -19.27 11.85 -1.14
C SER A 81 -18.38 10.63 -1.00
N GLU A 82 -18.82 9.64 -0.22
CA GLU A 82 -18.08 8.37 -0.09
C GLU A 82 -18.39 7.43 -1.25
N CYS A 83 -17.33 6.84 -1.78
CA CYS A 83 -17.39 5.85 -2.86
C CYS A 83 -16.25 4.84 -2.75
N TRP A 84 -16.29 3.82 -3.60
CA TRP A 84 -15.22 2.85 -3.72
C TRP A 84 -14.15 3.30 -4.72
N ALA A 85 -12.90 3.14 -4.35
CA ALA A 85 -11.75 3.25 -5.24
C ALA A 85 -10.88 2.01 -5.14
N MET A 86 -10.05 1.78 -6.15
CA MET A 86 -9.04 0.71 -6.15
C MET A 86 -7.65 1.32 -6.13
N GLN A 87 -6.86 0.95 -5.12
CA GLN A 87 -5.43 1.23 -5.13
C GLN A 87 -4.72 0.14 -5.92
N SER A 88 -4.27 0.46 -7.13
CA SER A 88 -3.53 -0.47 -7.98
C SER A 88 -2.22 -0.89 -7.33
N VAL A 89 -2.01 -2.20 -7.20
CA VAL A 89 -0.82 -2.80 -6.57
C VAL A 89 -0.40 -4.08 -7.28
N ASP A 90 0.88 -4.46 -7.12
CA ASP A 90 1.44 -5.74 -7.52
C ASP A 90 1.10 -6.18 -8.96
N THR A 91 1.00 -5.22 -9.87
CA THR A 91 0.78 -5.50 -11.29
C THR A 91 2.01 -6.19 -11.87
N MET A 92 1.82 -7.37 -12.43
CA MET A 92 2.93 -8.20 -12.90
C MET A 92 2.57 -9.05 -14.12
N VAL A 93 3.58 -9.29 -14.96
CA VAL A 93 3.53 -10.25 -16.08
C VAL A 93 4.82 -11.05 -16.08
N SER A 94 4.72 -12.37 -16.24
CA SER A 94 5.86 -13.27 -16.33
C SER A 94 6.89 -12.76 -17.35
N PRO A 95 8.19 -12.78 -17.03
CA PRO A 95 9.25 -12.33 -17.94
C PRO A 95 9.12 -12.92 -19.35
N ASP A 96 8.76 -14.19 -19.47
CA ASP A 96 8.66 -14.94 -20.73
C ASP A 96 7.51 -14.48 -21.63
N PHE A 97 6.54 -13.74 -21.04
CA PHE A 97 5.33 -13.25 -21.72
C PHE A 97 5.29 -11.73 -21.87
N ARG A 98 6.39 -11.04 -21.57
CA ARG A 98 6.46 -9.57 -21.71
C ARG A 98 6.46 -9.14 -23.18
N ARG A 99 6.15 -7.87 -23.43
CA ARG A 99 6.13 -7.24 -24.78
C ARG A 99 5.10 -7.81 -25.74
N ARG A 100 4.06 -8.49 -25.23
CA ARG A 100 2.94 -9.06 -26.00
C ARG A 100 1.62 -8.30 -25.79
N GLY A 101 1.65 -7.06 -25.29
CA GLY A 101 0.44 -6.27 -25.02
C GLY A 101 -0.39 -6.72 -23.80
N ILE A 102 0.00 -7.81 -23.14
CA ILE A 102 -0.75 -8.44 -22.04
C ILE A 102 -1.09 -7.44 -20.92
N LEU A 103 -0.13 -6.63 -20.48
CA LEU A 103 -0.35 -5.69 -19.39
C LEU A 103 -1.45 -4.67 -19.71
N THR A 104 -1.45 -4.16 -20.94
CA THR A 104 -2.45 -3.18 -21.40
C THR A 104 -3.83 -3.82 -21.53
N ALA A 105 -3.91 -5.02 -22.12
CA ALA A 105 -5.16 -5.76 -22.24
C ALA A 105 -5.74 -6.09 -20.86
N LEU A 106 -4.90 -6.61 -19.95
CA LEU A 106 -5.28 -6.95 -18.58
C LEU A 106 -5.75 -5.71 -17.81
N GLY A 107 -5.01 -4.60 -17.89
CA GLY A 107 -5.39 -3.36 -17.20
C GLY A 107 -6.71 -2.80 -17.70
N LYS A 108 -6.94 -2.77 -19.01
CA LYS A 108 -8.21 -2.30 -19.58
C LYS A 108 -9.39 -3.16 -19.14
N ALA A 109 -9.31 -4.48 -19.29
CA ALA A 109 -10.38 -5.39 -18.87
C ALA A 109 -10.68 -5.27 -17.36
N THR A 110 -9.64 -5.10 -16.54
CA THR A 110 -9.79 -4.90 -15.11
C THR A 110 -10.51 -3.58 -14.80
N TYR A 111 -10.13 -2.48 -15.45
CA TYR A 111 -10.75 -1.18 -15.22
C TYR A 111 -12.21 -1.12 -15.67
N GLU A 112 -12.52 -1.73 -16.82
CA GLU A 112 -13.89 -1.86 -17.31
C GLU A 112 -14.74 -2.62 -16.28
N SER A 113 -14.26 -3.79 -15.82
CA SER A 113 -14.95 -4.57 -14.79
C SER A 113 -15.15 -3.82 -13.49
N TRP A 114 -14.16 -3.04 -13.05
CA TRP A 114 -14.25 -2.25 -11.83
C TRP A 114 -15.24 -1.09 -11.98
N ALA A 115 -15.23 -0.40 -13.12
CA ALA A 115 -16.18 0.69 -13.42
C ALA A 115 -17.61 0.17 -13.47
N ASP A 116 -17.86 -0.94 -14.17
CA ASP A 116 -19.17 -1.59 -14.25
C ASP A 116 -19.71 -2.00 -12.87
N GLY A 117 -18.81 -2.34 -11.94
CA GLY A 117 -19.12 -2.71 -10.58
C GLY A 117 -19.17 -1.54 -9.59
N GLY A 118 -19.15 -0.30 -10.07
CA GLY A 118 -19.35 0.91 -9.23
C GLY A 118 -18.09 1.43 -8.55
N VAL A 119 -16.89 1.04 -9.01
CA VAL A 119 -15.64 1.66 -8.58
C VAL A 119 -15.48 3.02 -9.26
N SER A 120 -15.40 4.09 -8.49
CA SER A 120 -15.39 5.46 -8.99
C SER A 120 -14.00 5.97 -9.37
N ALA A 121 -12.94 5.37 -8.83
CA ALA A 121 -11.58 5.81 -9.13
C ALA A 121 -10.55 4.66 -8.98
N VAL A 122 -9.48 4.75 -9.76
CA VAL A 122 -8.29 3.92 -9.63
C VAL A 122 -7.10 4.83 -9.40
N PHE A 123 -6.30 4.54 -8.40
CA PHE A 123 -5.07 5.29 -8.13
C PHE A 123 -3.92 4.35 -7.77
N GLY A 124 -2.71 4.83 -7.88
CA GLY A 124 -1.53 4.04 -7.54
C GLY A 124 -0.33 4.91 -7.26
N VAL A 125 0.70 4.30 -6.68
CA VAL A 125 2.02 4.91 -6.48
C VAL A 125 3.00 4.08 -7.32
N PRO A 126 3.23 4.46 -8.57
CA PRO A 126 4.07 3.69 -9.46
C PRO A 126 5.54 3.73 -9.01
N ASN A 127 6.25 2.64 -9.24
CA ASN A 127 7.69 2.62 -9.13
C ASN A 127 8.36 3.06 -10.44
N GLN A 128 9.68 3.19 -10.44
CA GLN A 128 10.45 3.62 -11.62
C GLN A 128 10.27 2.72 -12.86
N ASN A 129 9.88 1.46 -12.67
CA ASN A 129 9.68 0.51 -13.76
C ASN A 129 8.31 0.66 -14.46
N TRP A 130 7.41 1.47 -13.91
CA TRP A 130 6.09 1.70 -14.52
C TRP A 130 6.21 2.52 -15.81
N GLY A 131 7.09 3.52 -15.85
CA GLY A 131 7.44 4.31 -17.04
C GLY A 131 6.23 4.97 -17.70
N THR A 132 6.20 4.94 -19.04
CA THR A 132 5.16 5.53 -19.90
C THR A 132 3.85 4.73 -19.97
N ARG A 133 3.68 3.68 -19.16
CA ARG A 133 2.48 2.81 -19.19
C ARG A 133 1.21 3.50 -18.67
N THR A 134 1.37 4.60 -17.95
CA THR A 134 0.26 5.44 -17.49
C THR A 134 -0.67 5.84 -18.63
N ASP A 135 -0.11 6.31 -19.75
CA ASP A 135 -0.87 6.79 -20.90
C ASP A 135 -1.69 5.68 -21.57
N ALA A 136 -1.10 4.48 -21.68
CA ALA A 136 -1.77 3.32 -22.30
C ALA A 136 -3.00 2.83 -21.51
N LEU A 137 -3.08 3.16 -20.21
CA LEU A 137 -4.18 2.83 -19.31
C LEU A 137 -5.06 4.02 -18.94
N GLY A 138 -4.83 5.20 -19.54
CA GLY A 138 -5.58 6.41 -19.24
C GLY A 138 -5.32 6.99 -17.84
N LEU A 139 -4.22 6.60 -17.19
CA LEU A 139 -3.85 7.13 -15.88
C LEU A 139 -3.13 8.48 -16.04
N GLN A 140 -3.46 9.42 -15.18
CA GLN A 140 -2.84 10.74 -15.15
C GLN A 140 -1.97 10.91 -13.91
N PRO A 141 -0.74 11.41 -14.02
CA PRO A 141 0.06 11.75 -12.85
C PRO A 141 -0.55 12.96 -12.14
N LEU A 142 -0.81 12.83 -10.85
CA LEU A 142 -1.39 13.90 -10.05
C LEU A 142 -0.31 14.81 -9.46
N PHE A 143 0.67 14.22 -8.76
CA PHE A 143 1.77 14.96 -8.12
C PHE A 143 2.92 14.01 -7.79
N PRO A 144 4.16 14.49 -7.71
CA PRO A 144 5.29 13.70 -7.24
C PRO A 144 5.20 13.49 -5.73
N LEU A 145 5.43 12.24 -5.27
CA LEU A 145 5.58 11.97 -3.84
C LEU A 145 7.02 12.24 -3.41
N GLY A 146 7.18 13.21 -2.52
CA GLY A 146 8.43 13.44 -1.82
C GLY A 146 8.70 12.36 -0.77
N TRP A 147 9.97 11.98 -0.63
CA TRP A 147 10.41 11.08 0.43
C TRP A 147 11.17 11.87 1.48
N GLU A 148 10.60 11.98 2.68
CA GLU A 148 11.32 12.48 3.84
C GLU A 148 11.78 11.30 4.69
N ARG A 149 13.06 11.31 5.08
CA ARG A 149 13.67 10.24 5.87
C ARG A 149 14.33 10.83 7.10
N ILE A 150 13.87 10.42 8.25
CA ILE A 150 14.49 10.75 9.54
C ILE A 150 15.19 9.48 10.05
N PRO A 151 16.52 9.41 10.03
CA PRO A 151 17.23 8.24 10.53
C PRO A 151 17.11 8.17 12.05
N LEU A 152 16.46 7.13 12.56
CA LEU A 152 16.34 6.89 14.00
C LEU A 152 17.66 6.39 14.61
N ARG A 153 18.46 5.69 13.83
CA ARG A 153 19.82 5.21 14.16
C ARG A 153 20.80 5.74 13.14
N VAL A 154 21.40 6.88 13.45
CA VAL A 154 22.33 7.57 12.53
C VAL A 154 23.60 6.76 12.36
N GLY A 155 24.10 6.12 13.41
CA GLY A 155 25.27 5.24 13.36
C GLY A 155 25.07 4.04 12.42
N LEU A 156 23.91 3.40 12.46
CA LEU A 156 23.57 2.32 11.53
C LEU A 156 23.45 2.81 10.09
N ALA A 157 22.87 3.98 9.87
CA ALA A 157 22.79 4.60 8.55
C ALA A 157 24.20 4.93 8.01
N LEU A 158 25.10 5.40 8.88
CA LEU A 158 26.49 5.68 8.55
C LEU A 158 27.25 4.41 8.12
N VAL A 159 27.12 3.31 8.88
CA VAL A 159 27.76 2.02 8.58
C VAL A 159 27.22 1.41 7.27
N ARG A 160 25.94 1.60 6.97
CA ARG A 160 25.31 1.13 5.72
C ARG A 160 25.57 2.04 4.52
N SER A 161 26.10 3.22 4.75
CA SER A 161 26.47 4.14 3.67
C SER A 161 27.66 3.56 2.90
N GLN A 162 27.48 3.38 1.59
CA GLN A 162 28.58 2.95 0.70
C GLN A 162 29.56 4.09 0.35
N ARG A 163 29.33 5.30 0.86
CA ARG A 163 30.14 6.50 0.56
C ARG A 163 31.42 6.60 1.38
N LEU A 164 31.51 5.89 2.49
CA LEU A 164 32.66 5.93 3.40
C LEU A 164 33.16 4.52 3.72
N PRO A 165 34.49 4.31 3.90
CA PRO A 165 35.05 3.03 4.29
C PRO A 165 34.47 2.54 5.62
N ARG A 166 34.16 1.24 5.71
CA ARG A 166 33.62 0.62 6.93
C ARG A 166 34.54 0.78 8.13
N ALA A 167 35.89 0.78 7.90
CA ALA A 167 36.89 0.98 8.94
C ALA A 167 36.71 2.33 9.68
N LEU A 168 36.18 3.35 9.03
CA LEU A 168 35.89 4.65 9.64
C LEU A 168 34.48 4.71 10.22
N THR A 169 33.50 4.10 9.54
CA THR A 169 32.08 4.24 9.93
C THR A 169 31.70 3.41 11.13
N VAL A 170 32.31 2.21 11.28
CA VAL A 170 32.00 1.31 12.41
C VAL A 170 32.38 1.93 13.78
N PRO A 171 33.60 2.45 13.99
CA PRO A 171 33.95 3.06 15.28
C PRO A 171 33.24 4.37 15.56
N LEU A 172 32.82 5.10 14.51
CA LEU A 172 32.11 6.38 14.67
C LEU A 172 30.59 6.20 14.88
N ALA A 173 30.04 5.03 14.62
CA ALA A 173 28.60 4.77 14.73
C ALA A 173 28.02 5.07 16.13
N PRO A 174 28.63 4.64 17.26
CA PRO A 174 28.07 4.93 18.58
C PRO A 174 28.11 6.43 18.93
N LEU A 175 29.15 7.13 18.48
CA LEU A 175 29.23 8.59 18.67
C LEU A 175 28.15 9.31 17.87
N ALA A 176 27.95 8.92 16.60
CA ALA A 176 26.89 9.48 15.77
C ALA A 176 25.49 9.24 16.37
N ASP A 177 25.24 8.05 16.95
CA ASP A 177 23.99 7.77 17.65
C ASP A 177 23.84 8.56 18.94
N ALA A 178 24.92 8.81 19.69
CA ALA A 178 24.91 9.62 20.89
C ALA A 178 24.60 11.10 20.56
N LEU A 179 25.30 11.66 19.57
CA LEU A 179 25.06 13.03 19.09
C LEU A 179 23.63 13.21 18.56
N ALA A 180 23.13 12.23 17.81
CA ALA A 180 21.77 12.24 17.31
C ALA A 180 20.72 12.18 18.45
N ARG A 181 21.01 11.45 19.54
CA ARG A 181 20.17 11.44 20.75
C ARG A 181 20.14 12.79 21.44
N VAL A 182 21.32 13.41 21.63
CA VAL A 182 21.46 14.73 22.23
C VAL A 182 20.73 15.77 21.37
N TRP A 183 20.97 15.77 20.06
CA TRP A 183 20.31 16.67 19.12
C TRP A 183 18.78 16.52 19.16
N ARG A 184 18.26 15.28 19.13
CA ARG A 184 16.82 15.02 19.25
C ARG A 184 16.25 15.44 20.60
N ALA A 185 17.04 15.32 21.68
CA ALA A 185 16.63 15.78 23.01
C ALA A 185 16.59 17.31 23.08
N ALA A 186 17.54 17.98 22.42
CA ALA A 186 17.61 19.45 22.33
C ALA A 186 16.62 20.02 21.31
N ALA A 187 16.44 19.33 20.17
CA ALA A 187 15.46 19.67 19.14
C ALA A 187 14.03 19.23 19.49
N ARG A 188 13.84 18.61 20.66
CA ARG A 188 12.51 18.43 21.23
C ARG A 188 11.88 19.81 21.35
N PHE A 189 11.00 20.07 20.40
CA PHE A 189 10.15 21.22 20.23
C PHE A 189 10.01 22.14 21.46
N PRO A 190 10.03 23.47 21.26
CA PRO A 190 9.68 24.41 22.29
C PRO A 190 8.21 24.35 22.77
N GLY A 191 7.43 23.44 22.25
CA GLY A 191 6.15 23.00 22.81
C GLY A 191 6.43 22.07 23.98
N GLY A 192 6.55 22.58 25.17
CA GLY A 192 6.66 21.83 26.43
C GLY A 192 5.65 20.68 26.47
N ARG A 193 5.83 19.71 27.38
CA ARG A 193 4.85 18.64 27.64
C ARG A 193 3.47 19.23 27.43
N MET A 194 2.80 18.82 26.33
CA MET A 194 1.41 19.24 26.12
C MET A 194 0.64 18.73 27.33
N ARG A 195 0.36 19.66 28.26
CA ARG A 195 -0.39 19.32 29.49
C ARG A 195 -1.73 18.78 29.05
N GLY A 196 -2.11 17.62 29.60
CA GLY A 196 -3.38 16.98 29.30
C GLY A 196 -3.41 16.05 28.07
N VAL A 197 -2.27 15.81 27.39
CA VAL A 197 -2.19 14.78 26.35
C VAL A 197 -1.79 13.44 26.96
N ARG A 198 -2.61 12.43 26.78
CA ARG A 198 -2.33 11.04 27.11
C ARG A 198 -2.16 10.25 25.80
N VAL A 199 -1.14 9.42 25.72
CA VAL A 199 -0.90 8.55 24.58
C VAL A 199 -0.90 7.10 25.07
N GLU A 200 -1.66 6.26 24.42
CA GLU A 200 -1.77 4.84 24.73
C GLU A 200 -1.72 3.97 23.47
N ALA A 201 -1.17 2.75 23.61
CA ALA A 201 -1.20 1.79 22.52
C ALA A 201 -2.56 1.08 22.53
N ILE A 202 -3.17 0.96 21.35
CA ILE A 202 -4.43 0.23 21.20
C ILE A 202 -4.18 -1.08 20.44
N ALA A 203 -4.86 -2.14 20.89
CA ALA A 203 -4.83 -3.46 20.24
C ALA A 203 -5.97 -3.64 19.21
N CYS A 204 -7.00 -2.81 19.30
CA CYS A 204 -8.16 -2.81 18.42
C CYS A 204 -8.67 -1.38 18.27
N ALA A 205 -8.98 -0.98 17.05
CA ALA A 205 -9.69 0.26 16.77
C ALA A 205 -11.20 0.02 16.87
N GLY A 206 -11.91 0.90 17.56
CA GLY A 206 -13.36 0.86 17.77
C GLY A 206 -14.02 2.20 17.44
N ALA A 207 -15.21 2.42 17.98
CA ALA A 207 -16.05 3.60 17.72
C ALA A 207 -15.32 4.95 17.91
N GLU A 208 -14.35 5.03 18.80
CA GLU A 208 -13.54 6.23 19.02
C GLU A 208 -12.73 6.64 17.79
N ILE A 209 -12.28 5.67 16.98
CA ILE A 209 -11.57 5.94 15.73
C ILE A 209 -12.56 6.38 14.65
N ASP A 210 -13.78 5.82 14.65
CA ASP A 210 -14.85 6.25 13.75
C ASP A 210 -15.26 7.70 14.04
N GLU A 211 -15.51 8.04 15.29
CA GLU A 211 -15.81 9.41 15.75
C GLU A 211 -14.67 10.39 15.43
N LEU A 212 -13.41 9.94 15.61
CA LEU A 212 -12.24 10.73 15.26
C LEU A 212 -12.18 10.98 13.76
N TRP A 213 -12.46 9.96 12.93
CA TRP A 213 -12.53 10.11 11.48
C TRP A 213 -13.64 11.07 11.07
N ASP A 214 -14.83 10.95 11.65
CA ASP A 214 -15.97 11.82 11.33
C ASP A 214 -15.65 13.29 11.59
N ARG A 215 -15.00 13.59 12.71
CA ARG A 215 -14.58 14.96 13.06
C ARG A 215 -13.42 15.44 12.19
N ALA A 216 -12.34 14.65 12.13
CA ALA A 216 -11.09 15.06 11.49
C ALA A 216 -11.16 14.95 9.96
N GLY A 217 -11.94 14.02 9.43
CA GLY A 217 -12.11 13.78 8.01
C GLY A 217 -13.09 14.77 7.33
N ALA A 218 -13.98 15.40 8.10
CA ALA A 218 -15.01 16.29 7.55
C ALA A 218 -14.45 17.44 6.69
N PRO A 219 -13.33 18.11 7.03
CA PRO A 219 -12.77 19.19 6.23
C PRO A 219 -12.16 18.73 4.90
N TYR A 220 -11.89 17.43 4.73
CA TYR A 220 -11.25 16.91 3.52
C TYR A 220 -12.30 16.53 2.48
N GLY A 221 -12.36 17.27 1.39
CA GLY A 221 -13.22 16.94 0.24
C GLY A 221 -12.79 15.65 -0.48
N ASN A 222 -11.49 15.34 -0.46
CA ASN A 222 -10.90 14.14 -1.07
C ASN A 222 -9.93 13.48 -0.09
N ALA A 223 -10.25 12.27 0.36
CA ALA A 223 -9.41 11.52 1.30
C ALA A 223 -9.78 10.03 1.29
N VAL A 224 -8.83 9.18 1.64
CA VAL A 224 -9.11 7.78 1.99
C VAL A 224 -9.82 7.76 3.35
N VAL A 225 -10.92 7.03 3.44
CA VAL A 225 -11.63 6.81 4.71
C VAL A 225 -10.74 6.01 5.65
N ARG A 226 -10.55 6.55 6.85
CA ARG A 226 -9.64 5.99 7.87
C ARG A 226 -10.39 5.66 9.15
N ASP A 227 -11.50 4.95 9.00
CA ASP A 227 -12.33 4.44 10.10
C ASP A 227 -11.68 3.30 10.86
N ALA A 228 -12.34 2.79 11.89
CA ALA A 228 -11.86 1.68 12.70
C ALA A 228 -11.60 0.42 11.87
N ALA A 229 -12.45 0.12 10.90
CA ALA A 229 -12.30 -1.04 10.03
C ALA A 229 -11.01 -0.95 9.21
N TRP A 230 -10.72 0.23 8.66
CA TRP A 230 -9.49 0.49 7.90
C TRP A 230 -8.25 0.38 8.78
N VAL A 231 -8.25 0.98 9.99
CA VAL A 231 -7.12 0.94 10.94
C VAL A 231 -6.84 -0.50 11.39
N ASN A 232 -7.87 -1.26 11.74
CA ASN A 232 -7.73 -2.66 12.13
C ASN A 232 -7.09 -3.47 11.01
N TRP A 233 -7.65 -3.45 9.82
CA TRP A 233 -7.12 -4.19 8.68
C TRP A 233 -5.70 -3.73 8.34
N ARG A 234 -5.50 -2.42 8.16
CA ARG A 234 -4.25 -1.89 7.59
C ARG A 234 -3.05 -2.07 8.50
N TYR A 235 -3.26 -1.96 9.82
CA TYR A 235 -2.18 -1.96 10.79
C TYR A 235 -2.25 -3.11 11.80
N LEU A 236 -3.36 -3.28 12.47
CA LEU A 236 -3.44 -4.20 13.60
C LEU A 236 -3.54 -5.69 13.19
N GLN A 237 -4.06 -5.95 11.99
CA GLN A 237 -4.20 -7.30 11.41
C GLN A 237 -3.18 -7.61 10.33
N ALA A 238 -2.23 -6.70 10.05
CA ALA A 238 -1.25 -6.87 8.99
C ALA A 238 -0.25 -8.00 9.33
N PRO A 239 -0.24 -9.12 8.60
CA PRO A 239 0.65 -10.24 8.91
C PRO A 239 2.11 -9.87 8.63
N GLY A 240 3.01 -10.27 9.52
CA GLY A 240 4.44 -10.03 9.37
C GLY A 240 4.91 -8.59 9.60
N PHE A 241 4.01 -7.66 9.92
CA PHE A 241 4.33 -6.27 10.23
C PHE A 241 3.90 -5.91 11.65
N PRO A 242 4.82 -5.78 12.61
CA PRO A 242 4.48 -5.49 14.00
C PRO A 242 4.16 -3.99 14.19
N TYR A 243 3.13 -3.50 13.53
CA TYR A 243 2.67 -2.14 13.74
C TYR A 243 2.18 -1.93 15.18
N LYS A 244 2.43 -0.73 15.70
CA LYS A 244 1.85 -0.24 16.95
C LYS A 244 1.01 0.97 16.65
N VAL A 245 -0.27 0.90 16.93
CA VAL A 245 -1.17 2.05 16.81
C VAL A 245 -1.21 2.75 18.16
N LEU A 246 -0.80 4.02 18.17
CA LEU A 246 -0.82 4.88 19.35
C LEU A 246 -1.94 5.89 19.19
N LEU A 247 -2.88 5.89 20.13
CA LEU A 247 -3.99 6.83 20.21
C LEU A 247 -3.63 7.95 21.19
N ALA A 248 -3.73 9.18 20.74
CA ALA A 248 -3.58 10.36 21.57
C ALA A 248 -4.95 10.88 22.02
N ARG A 249 -5.07 11.21 23.31
CA ARG A 249 -6.25 11.85 23.92
C ARG A 249 -5.90 13.19 24.50
N VAL A 250 -6.81 14.14 24.37
CA VAL A 250 -6.75 15.46 24.98
C VAL A 250 -8.00 15.63 25.85
N ALA A 251 -7.83 15.90 27.13
CA ALA A 251 -8.93 15.98 28.09
C ALA A 251 -9.85 14.72 28.12
N GLY A 252 -9.29 13.55 27.80
CA GLY A 252 -10.02 12.28 27.72
C GLY A 252 -10.54 11.93 26.32
N GLU A 253 -10.69 12.90 25.43
CA GLU A 253 -11.24 12.73 24.09
C GLU A 253 -10.19 12.30 23.06
N PRO A 254 -10.49 11.41 22.12
CA PRO A 254 -9.62 11.05 21.02
C PRO A 254 -9.23 12.27 20.18
N ALA A 255 -7.95 12.52 20.01
CA ALA A 255 -7.41 13.69 19.29
C ALA A 255 -6.62 13.32 18.02
N GLY A 256 -6.12 12.11 17.92
CA GLY A 256 -5.39 11.62 16.77
C GLY A 256 -4.75 10.27 17.03
N TYR A 257 -4.30 9.62 15.98
CA TYR A 257 -3.52 8.38 16.11
C TYR A 257 -2.33 8.36 15.15
N VAL A 258 -1.35 7.50 15.46
CA VAL A 258 -0.21 7.20 14.59
C VAL A 258 0.05 5.68 14.61
N ALA A 259 0.48 5.13 13.46
CA ALA A 259 0.82 3.72 13.29
C ALA A 259 2.24 3.55 12.72
#